data_0cad6d09cb574f07315d3a6de2ce392a
#
_entry.id   0cad6d09cb574f07315d3a6de2ce392a
#
_cell.length_a   1.000
_cell.length_b   1.000
_cell.length_c   1.000
_cell.angle_alpha   90.00
_cell.angle_beta   90.00
_cell.angle_gamma   90.00
#
_symmetry.space_group_name_H-M   'P 1'
#
loop_
_entity.id
_entity.type
_entity.pdbx_description
1 polymer ?
#
loop_
_entity_poly.entity_id
_entity_poly.type
_entity_poly.pdbx_seq_one_letter_code
_entity_poly.pdbx_strand_id
1 'polypeptide(L)'
;AINVPAGTVAEVDATFYSGPKIQSELKDLATGLNQTVDYGWLWPIAKLLFLGLEFFHGLIGNWGWAIILLTVLVKLILWPLSSKSYRSMAKMRVIAPEMQRMKEEFGEDRMRFSQEMMALYKREQVNPLSGCLPLLLQMPIFLALYWVLMESVELRHAPWMFWIQDLSAMDPWFILPLLMGLTMFIQQSLNPQPTDPMQAKVFKIM
;
A
#
# COMPACT_ATOMS: atom_id res chain seq x y z
N ALA A 1 -39.44 14.47 -0.97
CA ALA A 1 -40.38 15.58 -0.87
C ALA A 1 -41.52 15.14 0.03
N ILE A 2 -41.81 15.93 1.10
CA ILE A 2 -42.93 15.67 2.02
C ILE A 2 -44.14 16.39 1.44
N ASN A 3 -45.19 15.62 1.13
CA ASN A 3 -46.43 16.19 0.63
C ASN A 3 -47.39 16.40 1.80
N VAL A 4 -47.64 17.68 2.16
CA VAL A 4 -48.55 18.07 3.24
C VAL A 4 -49.84 18.54 2.60
N PRO A 5 -50.97 17.82 2.78
CA PRO A 5 -52.27 18.25 2.27
C PRO A 5 -52.71 19.58 2.87
N ALA A 6 -53.49 20.36 2.12
CA ALA A 6 -53.97 21.64 2.59
C ALA A 6 -54.85 21.48 3.85
N GLY A 7 -54.55 22.25 4.90
CA GLY A 7 -55.29 22.22 6.19
C GLY A 7 -54.76 21.18 7.19
N THR A 8 -53.65 20.48 6.90
CA THR A 8 -52.96 19.58 7.83
C THR A 8 -51.62 20.12 8.26
N VAL A 9 -51.16 19.75 9.46
CA VAL A 9 -49.81 20.05 9.97
C VAL A 9 -49.01 18.76 9.92
N ALA A 10 -47.80 18.80 9.33
CA ALA A 10 -46.85 17.71 9.41
C ALA A 10 -45.65 18.15 10.26
N GLU A 11 -45.34 17.38 11.27
CA GLU A 11 -44.10 17.54 12.04
C GLU A 11 -43.03 16.68 11.45
N VAL A 12 -41.84 17.21 11.28
CA VAL A 12 -40.65 16.52 10.80
C VAL A 12 -39.56 16.62 11.84
N ASP A 13 -39.24 15.50 12.45
CA ASP A 13 -38.14 15.42 13.38
C ASP A 13 -36.84 15.26 12.58
N ALA A 14 -35.88 16.15 12.80
CA ALA A 14 -34.57 16.09 12.24
C ALA A 14 -33.53 15.97 13.36
N THR A 15 -32.74 14.91 13.32
CA THR A 15 -31.62 14.74 14.26
C THR A 15 -30.37 15.33 13.64
N PHE A 16 -29.75 16.27 14.36
CA PHE A 16 -28.47 16.84 13.94
C PHE A 16 -27.33 16.23 14.76
N TYR A 17 -26.34 15.62 14.06
CA TYR A 17 -25.14 15.12 14.68
C TYR A 17 -23.96 16.06 14.42
N SER A 18 -23.29 16.49 15.47
CA SER A 18 -22.06 17.29 15.43
C SER A 18 -21.01 16.59 16.28
N GLY A 19 -20.10 15.87 15.63
CA GLY A 19 -19.07 15.08 16.31
C GLY A 19 -18.06 14.48 15.32
N PRO A 20 -17.07 13.76 15.84
CA PRO A 20 -16.08 13.05 15.01
C PRO A 20 -16.75 11.96 14.19
N LYS A 21 -16.22 11.68 12.98
CA LYS A 21 -16.75 10.66 12.07
C LYS A 21 -16.34 9.23 12.49
N ILE A 22 -16.66 8.84 13.71
CA ILE A 22 -16.40 7.47 14.21
C ILE A 22 -17.40 6.53 13.54
N GLN A 23 -16.90 5.59 12.73
CA GLN A 23 -17.74 4.75 11.86
C GLN A 23 -18.74 3.89 12.64
N SER A 24 -18.36 3.35 13.79
CA SER A 24 -19.24 2.58 14.67
C SER A 24 -20.42 3.42 15.17
N GLU A 25 -20.17 4.64 15.66
CA GLU A 25 -21.20 5.55 16.15
C GLU A 25 -22.12 6.04 15.03
N LEU A 26 -21.54 6.40 13.87
CA LEU A 26 -22.32 6.85 12.71
C LEU A 26 -23.27 5.77 12.17
N LYS A 27 -22.87 4.50 12.25
CA LYS A 27 -23.71 3.38 11.84
C LYS A 27 -24.93 3.21 12.73
N ASP A 28 -24.77 3.45 14.03
CA ASP A 28 -25.86 3.32 15.02
C ASP A 28 -26.83 4.51 14.99
N LEU A 29 -26.36 5.70 14.58
CA LEU A 29 -27.17 6.92 14.50
C LEU A 29 -28.17 6.91 13.34
N ALA A 30 -27.74 6.54 12.15
CA ALA A 30 -28.63 6.45 11.00
C ALA A 30 -28.06 5.53 9.91
N THR A 31 -28.97 4.85 9.21
CA THR A 31 -28.64 3.95 8.09
C THR A 31 -27.94 4.74 6.97
N GLY A 32 -26.70 4.37 6.67
CA GLY A 32 -25.92 4.99 5.59
C GLY A 32 -25.08 6.19 6.02
N LEU A 33 -25.15 6.66 7.26
CA LEU A 33 -24.34 7.78 7.74
C LEU A 33 -22.85 7.43 7.80
N ASN A 34 -22.52 6.15 7.97
CA ASN A 34 -21.14 5.65 7.87
C ASN A 34 -20.51 5.79 6.47
N GLN A 35 -21.34 6.00 5.42
CA GLN A 35 -20.85 6.27 4.05
C GLN A 35 -20.33 7.70 3.86
N THR A 36 -20.44 8.56 4.88
CA THR A 36 -19.84 9.90 4.87
C THR A 36 -18.31 9.86 4.95
N VAL A 37 -17.74 8.71 5.34
CA VAL A 37 -16.30 8.48 5.25
C VAL A 37 -15.99 8.04 3.82
N ASP A 38 -15.35 8.92 3.06
CA ASP A 38 -15.04 8.68 1.64
C ASP A 38 -13.65 8.07 1.48
N TYR A 39 -13.63 6.80 1.08
CA TYR A 39 -12.41 6.07 0.75
C TYR A 39 -12.05 6.13 -0.76
N GLY A 40 -12.71 7.01 -1.51
CA GLY A 40 -12.51 7.15 -2.95
C GLY A 40 -12.89 5.91 -3.75
N TRP A 41 -12.31 5.75 -4.93
CA TRP A 41 -12.62 4.66 -5.85
C TRP A 41 -12.15 3.27 -5.35
N LEU A 42 -11.22 3.22 -4.38
CA LEU A 42 -10.75 1.97 -3.76
C LEU A 42 -11.56 1.60 -2.50
N TRP A 43 -12.74 2.18 -2.30
CA TRP A 43 -13.59 1.93 -1.14
C TRP A 43 -13.77 0.43 -0.77
N PRO A 44 -13.87 -0.56 -1.71
CA PRO A 44 -14.04 -1.95 -1.32
C PRO A 44 -12.81 -2.52 -0.62
N ILE A 45 -11.62 -2.16 -1.12
CA ILE A 45 -10.34 -2.57 -0.51
C ILE A 45 -10.15 -1.85 0.81
N ALA A 46 -10.38 -0.54 0.85
CA ALA A 46 -10.26 0.28 2.05
C ALA A 46 -11.19 -0.21 3.17
N LYS A 47 -12.44 -0.52 2.86
CA LYS A 47 -13.40 -1.08 3.82
C LYS A 47 -12.94 -2.41 4.39
N LEU A 48 -12.42 -3.31 3.54
CA LEU A 48 -11.88 -4.60 4.00
C LEU A 48 -10.68 -4.41 4.94
N LEU A 49 -9.78 -3.47 4.60
CA LEU A 49 -8.62 -3.15 5.44
C LEU A 49 -9.05 -2.52 6.77
N PHE A 50 -10.04 -1.63 6.74
CA PHE A 50 -10.56 -1.02 7.96
C PHE A 50 -11.22 -2.07 8.89
N LEU A 51 -12.04 -2.97 8.36
CA LEU A 51 -12.60 -4.08 9.14
C LEU A 51 -11.51 -4.97 9.76
N GLY A 52 -10.43 -5.23 9.01
CA GLY A 52 -9.27 -5.95 9.55
C GLY A 52 -8.57 -5.19 10.67
N LEU A 53 -8.48 -3.86 10.54
CA LEU A 53 -7.90 -2.98 11.55
C LEU A 53 -8.74 -2.96 12.83
N GLU A 54 -10.07 -2.80 12.72
CA GLU A 54 -11.01 -2.88 13.84
C GLU A 54 -10.95 -4.25 14.53
N PHE A 55 -10.90 -5.32 13.76
CA PHE A 55 -10.80 -6.69 14.30
C PHE A 55 -9.54 -6.86 15.16
N PHE A 56 -8.36 -6.47 14.65
CA PHE A 56 -7.13 -6.56 15.42
C PHE A 56 -7.11 -5.61 16.63
N HIS A 57 -7.68 -4.41 16.47
CA HIS A 57 -7.83 -3.49 17.59
C HIS A 57 -8.74 -4.08 18.69
N GLY A 58 -9.85 -4.71 18.32
CA GLY A 58 -10.74 -5.39 19.27
C GLY A 58 -10.06 -6.52 20.04
N LEU A 59 -9.04 -7.18 19.45
CA LEU A 59 -8.28 -8.24 20.11
C LEU A 59 -7.20 -7.72 21.09
N ILE A 60 -6.53 -6.61 20.74
CA ILE A 60 -5.31 -6.14 21.41
C ILE A 60 -5.56 -4.86 22.21
N GLY A 61 -6.58 -4.07 21.81
CA GLY A 61 -6.87 -2.78 22.43
C GLY A 61 -5.87 -1.67 22.08
N ASN A 62 -5.03 -1.86 21.03
CA ASN A 62 -4.01 -0.90 20.64
C ASN A 62 -3.94 -0.76 19.12
N TRP A 63 -4.16 0.44 18.61
CA TRP A 63 -4.20 0.72 17.17
C TRP A 63 -2.86 0.52 16.46
N GLY A 64 -1.76 0.87 17.11
CA GLY A 64 -0.42 0.70 16.52
C GLY A 64 -0.09 -0.78 16.26
N TRP A 65 -0.39 -1.66 17.21
CA TRP A 65 -0.23 -3.09 17.03
C TRP A 65 -1.22 -3.66 16.01
N ALA A 66 -2.44 -3.12 15.95
CA ALA A 66 -3.43 -3.50 14.95
C ALA A 66 -2.94 -3.21 13.52
N ILE A 67 -2.29 -2.05 13.27
CA ILE A 67 -1.68 -1.68 11.98
C ILE A 67 -0.57 -2.69 11.61
N ILE A 68 0.30 -3.03 12.57
CA ILE A 68 1.39 -3.98 12.33
C ILE A 68 0.83 -5.36 11.96
N LEU A 69 -0.14 -5.88 12.71
CA LEU A 69 -0.74 -7.19 12.45
C LEU A 69 -1.49 -7.23 11.12
N LEU A 70 -2.24 -6.18 10.80
CA LEU A 70 -2.88 -6.05 9.49
C LEU A 70 -1.85 -6.09 8.37
N THR A 71 -0.74 -5.36 8.53
CA THR A 71 0.35 -5.36 7.55
C THR A 71 0.96 -6.75 7.39
N VAL A 72 1.22 -7.46 8.49
CA VAL A 72 1.72 -8.84 8.47
C VAL A 72 0.74 -9.77 7.75
N LEU A 73 -0.56 -9.68 8.08
CA LEU A 73 -1.60 -10.48 7.43
C LEU A 73 -1.63 -10.26 5.91
N VAL A 74 -1.66 -8.99 5.46
CA VAL A 74 -1.63 -8.64 4.03
C VAL A 74 -0.37 -9.21 3.37
N LYS A 75 0.80 -9.09 4.00
CA LYS A 75 2.06 -9.66 3.50
C LYS A 75 2.02 -11.17 3.42
N LEU A 76 1.43 -11.86 4.38
CA LEU A 76 1.26 -13.32 4.36
C LEU A 76 0.35 -13.77 3.22
N ILE A 77 -0.77 -13.07 2.99
CA ILE A 77 -1.69 -13.37 1.87
C ILE A 77 -0.96 -13.18 0.53
N LEU A 78 -0.14 -12.14 0.39
CA LEU A 78 0.62 -11.86 -0.83
C LEU A 78 1.93 -12.64 -0.95
N TRP A 79 2.32 -13.41 0.07
CA TRP A 79 3.58 -14.17 0.10
C TRP A 79 3.80 -15.07 -1.11
N PRO A 80 2.83 -15.92 -1.54
CA PRO A 80 3.06 -16.83 -2.66
C PRO A 80 3.33 -16.09 -3.97
N LEU A 81 2.69 -14.93 -4.17
CA LEU A 81 2.92 -14.11 -5.35
C LEU A 81 4.28 -13.40 -5.28
N SER A 82 4.61 -12.83 -4.14
CA SER A 82 5.90 -12.17 -3.90
C SER A 82 7.06 -13.15 -4.06
N SER A 83 6.94 -14.37 -3.53
CA SER A 83 8.00 -15.39 -3.65
C SER A 83 8.26 -15.82 -5.10
N LYS A 84 7.21 -15.95 -5.92
CA LYS A 84 7.35 -16.23 -7.37
C LYS A 84 8.10 -15.09 -8.08
N SER A 85 7.78 -13.85 -7.75
CA SER A 85 8.44 -12.68 -8.30
C SER A 85 9.92 -12.60 -7.91
N TYR A 86 10.25 -12.80 -6.64
CA TYR A 86 11.65 -12.82 -6.18
C TYR A 86 12.47 -13.92 -6.86
N ARG A 87 11.88 -15.10 -7.10
CA ARG A 87 12.53 -16.18 -7.87
C ARG A 87 12.80 -15.76 -9.31
N SER A 88 11.86 -15.06 -9.96
CA SER A 88 12.08 -14.54 -11.32
C SER A 88 13.15 -13.46 -11.35
N MET A 89 13.18 -12.55 -10.37
CA MET A 89 14.25 -11.56 -10.23
C MET A 89 15.62 -12.20 -9.99
N ALA A 90 15.69 -13.28 -9.20
CA ALA A 90 16.92 -14.01 -9.00
C ALA A 90 17.45 -14.64 -10.32
N LYS A 91 16.57 -15.20 -11.15
CA LYS A 91 16.94 -15.67 -12.50
C LYS A 91 17.45 -14.54 -13.39
N MET A 92 16.82 -13.36 -13.33
CA MET A 92 17.29 -12.17 -14.06
C MET A 92 18.73 -11.79 -13.69
N ARG A 93 19.13 -11.96 -12.42
CA ARG A 93 20.52 -11.71 -12.00
C ARG A 93 21.51 -12.67 -12.68
N VAL A 94 21.13 -13.92 -12.87
CA VAL A 94 21.99 -14.93 -13.49
C VAL A 94 22.25 -14.61 -14.97
N ILE A 95 21.26 -14.08 -15.67
CA ILE A 95 21.37 -13.71 -17.09
C ILE A 95 21.92 -12.29 -17.32
N ALA A 96 22.06 -11.49 -16.26
CA ALA A 96 22.54 -10.11 -16.35
C ALA A 96 23.90 -9.95 -17.09
N PRO A 97 24.93 -10.78 -16.86
CA PRO A 97 26.18 -10.69 -17.62
C PRO A 97 26.02 -10.99 -19.12
N GLU A 98 25.13 -11.90 -19.49
CA GLU A 98 24.83 -12.19 -20.91
C GLU A 98 24.09 -11.00 -21.56
N MET A 99 23.17 -10.39 -20.84
CA MET A 99 22.50 -9.15 -21.28
C MET A 99 23.51 -7.99 -21.50
N GLN A 100 24.51 -7.87 -20.65
CA GLN A 100 25.56 -6.86 -20.84
C GLN A 100 26.39 -7.11 -22.09
N ARG A 101 26.80 -8.36 -22.34
CA ARG A 101 27.51 -8.74 -23.57
C ARG A 101 26.70 -8.45 -24.82
N MET A 102 25.40 -8.79 -24.80
CA MET A 102 24.50 -8.49 -25.93
C MET A 102 24.33 -6.99 -26.15
N LYS A 103 24.36 -6.18 -25.07
CA LYS A 103 24.33 -4.72 -25.18
C LYS A 103 25.62 -4.16 -25.80
N GLU A 104 26.77 -4.74 -25.50
CA GLU A 104 28.07 -4.37 -26.10
C GLU A 104 28.12 -4.79 -27.57
N GLU A 105 27.56 -5.94 -27.93
CA GLU A 105 27.59 -6.51 -29.27
C GLU A 105 26.59 -5.86 -30.21
N PHE A 106 25.34 -5.61 -29.77
CA PHE A 106 24.23 -5.13 -30.58
C PHE A 106 23.72 -3.75 -30.16
N GLY A 107 24.42 -3.03 -29.28
CA GLY A 107 23.93 -1.80 -28.69
C GLY A 107 23.61 -0.66 -29.67
N GLU A 108 24.24 -0.67 -30.85
CA GLU A 108 23.97 0.29 -31.92
C GLU A 108 22.70 -0.09 -32.73
N ASP A 109 22.38 -1.39 -32.84
CA ASP A 109 21.19 -1.92 -33.52
C ASP A 109 20.12 -2.27 -32.47
N ARG A 110 19.30 -1.27 -32.11
CA ARG A 110 18.23 -1.42 -31.14
C ARG A 110 17.23 -2.53 -31.49
N MET A 111 17.00 -2.76 -32.77
CA MET A 111 16.02 -3.76 -33.22
C MET A 111 16.57 -5.18 -33.00
N ARG A 112 17.80 -5.44 -33.39
CA ARG A 112 18.50 -6.72 -33.11
C ARG A 112 18.66 -6.97 -31.62
N PHE A 113 19.12 -5.96 -30.88
CA PHE A 113 19.23 -6.07 -29.42
C PHE A 113 17.89 -6.46 -28.76
N SER A 114 16.78 -5.83 -29.17
CA SER A 114 15.45 -6.17 -28.65
C SER A 114 15.02 -7.60 -29.00
N GLN A 115 15.30 -8.07 -30.23
CA GLN A 115 14.98 -9.42 -30.67
C GLN A 115 15.77 -10.48 -29.90
N GLU A 116 17.09 -10.30 -29.76
CA GLU A 116 17.97 -11.20 -29.03
C GLU A 116 17.64 -11.24 -27.53
N MET A 117 17.31 -10.08 -26.94
CA MET A 117 16.83 -10.00 -25.55
C MET A 117 15.54 -10.80 -25.34
N MET A 118 14.58 -10.69 -26.27
CA MET A 118 13.34 -11.48 -26.21
C MET A 118 13.61 -12.98 -26.40
N ALA A 119 14.54 -13.34 -27.26
CA ALA A 119 14.98 -14.73 -27.46
C ALA A 119 15.63 -15.28 -26.20
N LEU A 120 16.51 -14.49 -25.55
CA LEU A 120 17.14 -14.85 -24.28
C LEU A 120 16.10 -15.08 -23.17
N TYR A 121 15.13 -14.18 -23.00
CA TYR A 121 14.08 -14.34 -22.01
C TYR A 121 13.23 -15.60 -22.25
N LYS A 122 12.93 -15.93 -23.51
CA LYS A 122 12.21 -17.15 -23.86
C LYS A 122 13.05 -18.40 -23.57
N ARG A 123 14.34 -18.38 -23.92
CA ARG A 123 15.28 -19.50 -23.71
C ARG A 123 15.42 -19.82 -22.21
N GLU A 124 15.61 -18.78 -21.39
CA GLU A 124 15.81 -18.91 -19.94
C GLU A 124 14.49 -18.98 -19.15
N GLN A 125 13.35 -18.93 -19.85
CA GLN A 125 12.01 -18.96 -19.23
C GLN A 125 11.85 -17.89 -18.13
N VAL A 126 12.36 -16.69 -18.38
CA VAL A 126 12.29 -15.54 -17.48
C VAL A 126 11.31 -14.52 -18.05
N ASN A 127 10.35 -14.12 -17.22
CA ASN A 127 9.43 -13.05 -17.60
C ASN A 127 9.86 -11.74 -16.93
N PRO A 128 10.28 -10.71 -17.69
CA PRO A 128 10.70 -9.43 -17.13
C PRO A 128 9.58 -8.70 -16.38
N LEU A 129 8.31 -8.93 -16.77
CA LEU A 129 7.15 -8.33 -16.09
C LEU A 129 6.87 -8.96 -14.72
N SER A 130 7.38 -10.15 -14.44
CA SER A 130 7.14 -10.79 -13.15
C SER A 130 7.80 -10.04 -11.97
N GLY A 131 8.86 -9.28 -12.24
CA GLY A 131 9.54 -8.46 -11.23
C GLY A 131 8.72 -7.28 -10.74
N CYS A 132 7.92 -6.63 -11.59
CA CYS A 132 7.09 -5.50 -11.24
C CYS A 132 5.68 -5.88 -10.74
N LEU A 133 5.26 -7.13 -10.92
CA LEU A 133 3.92 -7.61 -10.56
C LEU A 133 3.56 -7.39 -9.08
N PRO A 134 4.46 -7.64 -8.09
CA PRO A 134 4.17 -7.34 -6.70
C PRO A 134 3.92 -5.85 -6.45
N LEU A 135 4.67 -4.99 -7.12
CA LEU A 135 4.52 -3.55 -6.99
C LEU A 135 3.15 -3.10 -7.51
N LEU A 136 2.74 -3.58 -8.70
CA LEU A 136 1.44 -3.26 -9.28
C LEU A 136 0.27 -3.70 -8.42
N LEU A 137 0.37 -4.88 -7.78
CA LEU A 137 -0.65 -5.36 -6.87
C LEU A 137 -0.62 -4.63 -5.52
N GLN A 138 0.56 -4.27 -5.05
CA GLN A 138 0.76 -3.58 -3.77
C GLN A 138 0.26 -2.13 -3.82
N MET A 139 0.34 -1.45 -4.98
CA MET A 139 -0.04 -0.03 -5.11
C MET A 139 -1.50 0.25 -4.72
N PRO A 140 -2.51 -0.47 -5.24
CA PRO A 140 -3.90 -0.26 -4.83
C PRO A 140 -4.13 -0.51 -3.33
N ILE A 141 -3.47 -1.53 -2.77
CA ILE A 141 -3.56 -1.87 -1.34
C ILE A 141 -2.94 -0.75 -0.50
N PHE A 142 -1.79 -0.23 -0.93
CA PHE A 142 -1.09 0.86 -0.24
C PHE A 142 -1.91 2.14 -0.26
N LEU A 143 -2.48 2.51 -1.42
CA LEU A 143 -3.34 3.68 -1.55
C LEU A 143 -4.60 3.55 -0.72
N ALA A 144 -5.23 2.37 -0.72
CA ALA A 144 -6.41 2.12 0.10
C ALA A 144 -6.08 2.23 1.60
N LEU A 145 -4.95 1.66 2.03
CA LEU A 145 -4.50 1.77 3.43
C LEU A 145 -4.17 3.22 3.80
N TYR A 146 -3.53 3.96 2.90
CA TYR A 146 -3.26 5.38 3.10
C TYR A 146 -4.55 6.17 3.37
N TRP A 147 -5.58 5.99 2.54
CA TRP A 147 -6.88 6.64 2.78
C TRP A 147 -7.54 6.19 4.07
N VAL A 148 -7.50 4.89 4.38
CA VAL A 148 -8.02 4.38 5.66
C VAL A 148 -7.36 5.10 6.83
N LEU A 149 -6.04 5.18 6.87
CA LEU A 149 -5.31 5.80 7.98
C LEU A 149 -5.53 7.33 8.05
N MET A 150 -5.65 8.00 6.91
CA MET A 150 -5.89 9.44 6.86
C MET A 150 -7.30 9.83 7.29
N GLU A 151 -8.31 9.03 6.92
CA GLU A 151 -9.71 9.29 7.26
C GLU A 151 -10.11 8.74 8.63
N SER A 152 -9.30 7.82 9.22
CA SER A 152 -9.62 7.24 10.53
C SER A 152 -9.40 8.24 11.66
N VAL A 153 -10.49 8.70 12.23
CA VAL A 153 -10.48 9.57 13.40
C VAL A 153 -10.03 8.81 14.66
N GLU A 154 -10.20 7.50 14.66
CA GLU A 154 -9.87 6.58 15.74
C GLU A 154 -8.36 6.53 16.06
N LEU A 155 -7.51 6.93 15.11
CA LEU A 155 -6.06 6.99 15.30
C LEU A 155 -5.59 8.27 15.99
N ARG A 156 -6.44 9.29 16.09
CA ARG A 156 -6.11 10.56 16.76
C ARG A 156 -6.01 10.34 18.26
N HIS A 157 -4.90 10.82 18.83
CA HIS A 157 -4.57 10.64 20.25
C HIS A 157 -4.52 9.18 20.70
N ALA A 158 -4.40 8.24 19.75
CA ALA A 158 -4.21 6.84 20.06
C ALA A 158 -2.73 6.56 20.32
N PRO A 159 -2.35 6.12 21.54
CA PRO A 159 -0.97 5.79 21.85
C PRO A 159 -0.59 4.44 21.25
N TRP A 160 0.69 4.28 20.88
CA TRP A 160 1.22 2.98 20.53
C TRP A 160 2.09 2.42 21.66
N MET A 161 3.34 2.80 21.71
CA MET A 161 4.31 2.35 22.74
C MET A 161 5.44 3.37 22.90
N PHE A 162 6.09 3.35 24.04
CA PHE A 162 7.21 4.22 24.41
C PHE A 162 6.86 5.71 24.26
N TRP A 163 7.55 6.40 23.35
CA TRP A 163 7.40 7.83 23.12
C TRP A 163 6.26 8.21 22.14
N ILE A 164 5.66 7.23 21.44
CA ILE A 164 4.57 7.47 20.51
C ILE A 164 3.25 7.50 21.27
N GLN A 165 2.79 8.71 21.58
CA GLN A 165 1.56 8.96 22.33
C GLN A 165 0.37 9.27 21.43
N ASP A 166 0.63 9.57 20.14
CA ASP A 166 -0.39 9.88 19.16
C ASP A 166 0.06 9.37 17.78
N LEU A 167 -0.69 8.42 17.22
CA LEU A 167 -0.40 7.85 15.91
C LEU A 167 -0.66 8.82 14.74
N SER A 168 -1.42 9.89 14.99
CA SER A 168 -1.67 10.93 13.98
C SER A 168 -0.66 12.07 14.03
N ALA A 169 0.17 12.13 15.07
CA ALA A 169 1.20 13.15 15.23
C ALA A 169 2.55 12.70 14.65
N MET A 170 3.37 13.66 14.33
CA MET A 170 4.75 13.41 13.88
C MET A 170 5.59 12.83 15.02
N ASP A 171 6.46 11.87 14.71
CA ASP A 171 7.41 11.30 15.67
C ASP A 171 8.33 12.40 16.24
N PRO A 172 8.26 12.74 17.53
CA PRO A 172 9.00 13.83 18.13
C PRO A 172 10.53 13.62 18.11
N TRP A 173 10.97 12.38 18.05
CA TRP A 173 12.39 12.01 18.06
C TRP A 173 12.91 11.63 16.67
N PHE A 174 12.05 11.60 15.63
CA PHE A 174 12.40 11.18 14.27
C PHE A 174 13.03 9.79 14.18
N ILE A 175 12.82 8.94 15.18
CA ILE A 175 13.39 7.58 15.22
C ILE A 175 12.77 6.70 14.14
N LEU A 176 11.43 6.76 13.95
CA LEU A 176 10.76 5.96 12.92
C LEU A 176 11.19 6.34 11.49
N PRO A 177 11.27 7.64 11.11
CA PRO A 177 11.82 8.04 9.82
C PRO A 177 13.27 7.58 9.60
N LEU A 178 14.13 7.68 10.62
CA LEU A 178 15.51 7.20 10.54
C LEU A 178 15.58 5.68 10.36
N LEU A 179 14.77 4.94 11.12
CA LEU A 179 14.67 3.48 10.99
C LEU A 179 14.18 3.08 9.61
N MET A 180 13.18 3.80 9.07
CA MET A 180 12.69 3.58 7.71
C MET A 180 13.80 3.84 6.67
N GLY A 181 14.51 4.94 6.77
CA GLY A 181 15.65 5.25 5.89
C GLY A 181 16.73 4.17 5.93
N LEU A 182 17.10 3.70 7.13
CA LEU A 182 18.07 2.63 7.32
C LEU A 182 17.59 1.30 6.68
N THR A 183 16.34 0.92 6.91
CA THR A 183 15.78 -0.30 6.30
C THR A 183 15.69 -0.20 4.79
N MET A 184 15.33 0.96 4.24
CA MET A 184 15.33 1.22 2.79
C MET A 184 16.76 1.12 2.22
N PHE A 185 17.75 1.68 2.89
CA PHE A 185 19.16 1.58 2.48
C PHE A 185 19.64 0.12 2.45
N ILE A 186 19.35 -0.66 3.50
CA ILE A 186 19.67 -2.08 3.54
C ILE A 186 18.96 -2.83 2.40
N GLN A 187 17.67 -2.59 2.21
CA GLN A 187 16.90 -3.21 1.14
C GLN A 187 17.46 -2.87 -0.24
N GLN A 188 17.87 -1.61 -0.46
CA GLN A 188 18.49 -1.15 -1.69
C GLN A 188 19.81 -1.86 -1.97
N SER A 189 20.65 -2.06 -0.95
CA SER A 189 21.92 -2.78 -1.08
C SER A 189 21.75 -4.27 -1.43
N LEU A 190 20.62 -4.86 -1.03
CA LEU A 190 20.27 -6.26 -1.32
C LEU A 190 19.62 -6.43 -2.70
N ASN A 191 19.06 -5.37 -3.28
CA ASN A 191 18.43 -5.42 -4.58
C ASN A 191 19.47 -5.57 -5.72
N PRO A 192 19.12 -6.27 -6.83
CA PRO A 192 19.99 -6.34 -7.99
C PRO A 192 20.24 -4.94 -8.55
N GLN A 193 21.47 -4.63 -8.83
CA GLN A 193 21.80 -3.39 -9.52
C GLN A 193 21.19 -3.40 -10.92
N PRO A 194 20.56 -2.31 -11.37
CA PRO A 194 20.07 -2.20 -12.73
C PRO A 194 21.21 -2.37 -13.72
N THR A 195 20.96 -3.09 -14.81
CA THR A 195 21.92 -3.28 -15.90
C THR A 195 22.22 -2.00 -16.68
N ASP A 196 21.37 -1.00 -16.55
CA ASP A 196 21.58 0.30 -17.18
C ASP A 196 22.37 1.23 -16.25
N PRO A 197 23.54 1.77 -16.69
CA PRO A 197 24.38 2.64 -15.86
C PRO A 197 23.68 3.96 -15.46
N MET A 198 22.69 4.43 -16.25
CA MET A 198 21.92 5.61 -15.88
C MET A 198 20.94 5.31 -14.75
N GLN A 199 20.24 4.17 -14.81
CA GLN A 199 19.37 3.71 -13.72
C GLN A 199 20.20 3.40 -12.46
N ALA A 200 21.39 2.80 -12.60
CA ALA A 200 22.28 2.54 -11.48
C ALA A 200 22.73 3.81 -10.75
N LYS A 201 22.96 4.92 -11.48
CA LYS A 201 23.25 6.23 -10.88
C LYS A 201 22.06 6.80 -10.13
N VAL A 202 20.86 6.76 -10.72
CA VAL A 202 19.64 7.21 -10.06
C VAL A 202 19.37 6.41 -8.79
N PHE A 203 19.54 5.09 -8.84
CA PHE A 203 19.38 4.21 -7.68
C PHE A 203 20.42 4.46 -6.56
N LYS A 204 21.62 4.98 -6.89
CA LYS A 204 22.61 5.35 -5.88
C LYS A 204 22.34 6.69 -5.21
N ILE A 205 21.60 7.59 -5.88
CA ILE A 205 21.33 8.95 -5.40
C ILE A 205 20.02 8.96 -4.57
N MET A 206 19.08 8.04 -4.86
CA MET A 206 17.84 7.85 -4.13
C MET A 206 18.05 7.02 -2.86
#